data_872df0b413f2a58036a98a1aa69820b3
#
_entry.id   872df0b413f2a58036a98a1aa69820b3
#
_cell.length_a   1.000
_cell.length_b   1.000
_cell.length_c   1.000
_cell.angle_alpha   90.00
_cell.angle_beta   90.00
_cell.angle_gamma   90.00
#
_symmetry.space_group_name_H-M   'P 1'
#
loop_
_entity.id
_entity.type
_entity.pdbx_description
1 polymer ?
#
loop_
_entity_poly.entity_id
_entity_poly.type
_entity_poly.pdbx_seq_one_letter_code
_entity_poly.pdbx_strand_id
1 'polypeptide(L)'
;MRRVRSRLTILLLILVIVTSLFSLTFGALVRNGIIFQQRDNIRYLVFGYAAKDILLLLIAVAAVAVLITVTSRSTTNPIRELSRAAREIAGGNYDVTVPERDRVEEFGELERNFNLMTAELRSNEYLRKDFISSVSHQLKTPLSILNGYAQLLAEGGLSETEEREYSQYIAQESDRLVGLIDDMLRLSRIDHREIQRKAEIFPLGEQLRRAVLQLAPRWTEAGLSVSADIPDLDYVGDSELLYQVWVNLLENAVKFTPPGGRIGICLAAAADTVTVTVWDTGCGMDAETLSRIFEQFYQGDPDRRADGCGLGLTLCKRIVEQ
;
A
#
# COMPACT_ATOMS: atom_id res chain seq x y z
N MET A 1 -3.60 27.21 16.15
CA MET A 1 -2.61 28.08 15.46
C MET A 1 -3.18 29.42 14.94
N ARG A 2 -4.26 29.47 14.18
CA ARG A 2 -4.87 30.75 13.78
C ARG A 2 -5.16 31.69 14.97
N ARG A 3 -5.63 31.16 16.09
CA ARG A 3 -5.95 31.96 17.31
C ARG A 3 -4.71 32.50 18.03
N VAL A 4 -3.59 31.77 18.09
CA VAL A 4 -2.35 32.25 18.73
C VAL A 4 -1.69 33.29 17.85
N ARG A 5 -1.64 33.06 16.55
CA ARG A 5 -1.09 34.00 15.56
C ARG A 5 -1.89 35.30 15.50
N SER A 6 -3.24 35.21 15.51
CA SER A 6 -4.07 36.40 15.54
C SER A 6 -3.93 37.17 16.88
N ARG A 7 -3.77 36.49 18.00
CA ARG A 7 -3.54 37.15 19.30
C ARG A 7 -2.19 37.84 19.36
N LEU A 8 -1.13 37.22 18.84
CA LEU A 8 0.22 37.81 18.84
C LEU A 8 0.32 39.00 17.87
N THR A 9 -0.27 38.90 16.69
CA THR A 9 -0.37 40.04 15.74
C THR A 9 -1.25 41.16 16.28
N ILE A 10 -2.34 40.86 16.93
CA ILE A 10 -3.21 41.83 17.62
C ILE A 10 -2.45 42.51 18.76
N LEU A 11 -1.71 41.77 19.57
CA LEU A 11 -0.92 42.31 20.69
C LEU A 11 0.19 43.24 20.20
N LEU A 12 0.89 42.88 19.13
CA LEU A 12 1.91 43.71 18.48
C LEU A 12 1.28 44.99 17.86
N LEU A 13 0.12 44.84 17.19
CA LEU A 13 -0.60 45.98 16.64
C LEU A 13 -1.09 46.93 17.74
N ILE A 14 -1.59 46.41 18.85
CA ILE A 14 -1.99 47.18 20.02
C ILE A 14 -0.80 47.91 20.66
N LEU A 15 0.36 47.22 20.78
CA LEU A 15 1.59 47.82 21.30
C LEU A 15 2.05 48.99 20.44
N VAL A 16 2.06 48.84 19.10
CA VAL A 16 2.43 49.90 18.15
C VAL A 16 1.44 51.04 18.20
N ILE A 17 0.14 50.76 18.27
CA ILE A 17 -0.88 51.81 18.38
C ILE A 17 -0.78 52.58 19.71
N VAL A 18 -0.58 51.89 20.83
CA VAL A 18 -0.47 52.49 22.17
C VAL A 18 0.77 53.32 22.28
N THR A 19 1.92 52.86 21.78
CA THR A 19 3.19 53.66 21.74
C THR A 19 3.08 54.85 20.85
N SER A 20 2.45 54.76 19.67
CA SER A 20 2.19 55.83 18.73
C SER A 20 1.23 56.89 19.32
N LEU A 21 0.14 56.45 19.96
CA LEU A 21 -0.83 57.32 20.60
C LEU A 21 -0.22 58.07 21.79
N PHE A 22 0.59 57.38 22.58
CA PHE A 22 1.32 57.96 23.70
C PHE A 22 2.33 59.04 23.22
N SER A 23 3.09 58.75 22.18
CA SER A 23 4.05 59.70 21.57
C SER A 23 3.33 60.96 21.02
N LEU A 24 2.18 60.78 20.34
CA LEU A 24 1.37 61.85 19.79
C LEU A 24 0.75 62.75 20.90
N THR A 25 0.19 62.14 21.92
CA THR A 25 -0.46 62.90 23.03
C THR A 25 0.59 63.62 23.86
N PHE A 26 1.72 62.98 24.13
CA PHE A 26 2.82 63.59 24.88
C PHE A 26 3.46 64.72 24.09
N GLY A 27 3.71 64.51 22.80
CA GLY A 27 4.23 65.57 21.91
C GLY A 27 3.29 66.79 21.77
N ALA A 28 1.96 66.55 21.82
CA ALA A 28 0.95 67.61 21.85
C ALA A 28 0.95 68.40 23.17
N LEU A 29 1.09 67.69 24.31
CA LEU A 29 1.16 68.30 25.63
C LEU A 29 2.42 69.18 25.81
N VAL A 30 3.57 68.73 25.27
CA VAL A 30 4.83 69.50 25.24
C VAL A 30 4.72 70.72 24.33
N ARG A 31 4.11 70.53 23.15
CA ARG A 31 3.94 71.64 22.18
C ARG A 31 3.00 72.74 22.65
N ASN A 32 1.97 72.38 23.41
CA ASN A 32 0.99 73.33 23.92
C ASN A 32 1.42 74.01 25.21
N GLY A 33 2.68 73.79 25.67
CA GLY A 33 3.22 74.49 26.86
C GLY A 33 2.61 74.12 28.22
N ILE A 34 1.81 73.05 28.27
CA ILE A 34 1.08 72.64 29.48
C ILE A 34 1.98 72.09 30.55
N ILE A 35 3.15 71.58 30.20
CA ILE A 35 4.06 70.87 31.14
C ILE A 35 5.35 71.62 31.48
N PHE A 36 5.79 72.64 30.66
CA PHE A 36 7.07 73.33 30.90
C PHE A 36 7.08 74.80 30.53
N GLN A 37 7.28 75.66 31.56
CA GLN A 37 7.35 77.12 31.45
C GLN A 37 8.80 77.66 31.44
N GLN A 38 9.85 76.84 31.27
CA GLN A 38 11.24 77.26 31.35
C GLN A 38 12.03 76.89 30.08
N ARG A 39 12.47 77.91 29.37
CA ARG A 39 12.91 77.89 27.94
C ARG A 39 14.22 77.16 27.65
N ASP A 40 15.14 76.95 28.60
CA ASP A 40 16.46 76.39 28.36
C ASP A 40 16.55 74.85 28.53
N ASN A 41 15.62 74.24 29.25
CA ASN A 41 15.59 72.80 29.44
C ASN A 41 14.80 72.06 28.33
N ILE A 42 14.07 72.77 27.49
CA ILE A 42 13.19 72.16 26.50
C ILE A 42 13.93 71.39 25.38
N ARG A 43 15.10 71.90 24.98
CA ARG A 43 15.89 71.27 23.92
C ARG A 43 16.41 69.87 24.33
N TYR A 44 16.96 69.74 25.55
CA TYR A 44 17.41 68.43 26.05
C TYR A 44 16.26 67.44 26.27
N LEU A 45 15.15 67.93 26.72
CA LEU A 45 13.93 67.11 26.91
C LEU A 45 13.37 66.61 25.58
N VAL A 46 13.18 67.48 24.58
CA VAL A 46 12.70 67.09 23.25
C VAL A 46 13.65 66.10 22.54
N PHE A 47 14.99 66.32 22.70
CA PHE A 47 15.95 65.39 22.15
C PHE A 47 15.94 64.01 22.84
N GLY A 48 15.77 63.98 24.16
CA GLY A 48 15.62 62.74 24.96
C GLY A 48 14.35 61.94 24.60
N TYR A 49 13.23 62.62 24.33
CA TYR A 49 11.99 61.96 23.91
C TYR A 49 12.06 61.45 22.47
N ALA A 50 12.65 62.20 21.55
CA ALA A 50 12.89 61.73 20.18
C ALA A 50 13.80 60.48 20.15
N ALA A 51 14.86 60.47 20.96
CA ALA A 51 15.74 59.31 21.07
C ALA A 51 15.03 58.07 21.65
N LYS A 52 14.16 58.26 22.64
CA LYS A 52 13.34 57.18 23.21
C LYS A 52 12.32 56.63 22.20
N ASP A 53 11.67 57.49 21.44
CA ASP A 53 10.72 57.04 20.39
C ASP A 53 11.42 56.29 19.26
N ILE A 54 12.62 56.75 18.85
CA ILE A 54 13.44 56.01 17.88
C ILE A 54 13.85 54.64 18.44
N LEU A 55 14.25 54.55 19.70
CA LEU A 55 14.60 53.28 20.33
C LEU A 55 13.44 52.32 20.37
N LEU A 56 12.23 52.79 20.75
CA LEU A 56 11.01 51.99 20.76
C LEU A 56 10.64 51.51 19.35
N LEU A 57 10.79 52.34 18.35
CA LEU A 57 10.58 51.95 16.95
C LEU A 57 11.55 50.85 16.53
N LEU A 58 12.82 50.97 16.86
CA LEU A 58 13.84 49.95 16.55
C LEU A 58 13.52 48.63 17.24
N ILE A 59 13.10 48.65 18.52
CA ILE A 59 12.69 47.43 19.26
C ILE A 59 11.46 46.83 18.57
N ALA A 60 10.48 47.61 18.19
CA ALA A 60 9.28 47.10 17.51
C ALA A 60 9.63 46.44 16.16
N VAL A 61 10.49 47.08 15.35
CA VAL A 61 10.96 46.52 14.08
C VAL A 61 11.75 45.23 14.30
N ALA A 62 12.62 45.19 15.28
CA ALA A 62 13.36 43.95 15.64
C ALA A 62 12.41 42.83 16.08
N ALA A 63 11.41 43.13 16.90
CA ALA A 63 10.41 42.16 17.34
C ALA A 63 9.60 41.61 16.17
N VAL A 64 9.17 42.47 15.24
CA VAL A 64 8.48 42.03 14.00
C VAL A 64 9.38 41.17 13.13
N ALA A 65 10.64 41.53 12.95
CA ALA A 65 11.62 40.74 12.19
C ALA A 65 11.84 39.34 12.79
N VAL A 66 11.96 39.25 14.12
CA VAL A 66 12.04 37.98 14.85
C VAL A 66 10.78 37.17 14.67
N LEU A 67 9.59 37.78 14.79
CA LEU A 67 8.31 37.10 14.60
C LEU A 67 8.17 36.52 13.18
N ILE A 68 8.54 37.29 12.16
CA ILE A 68 8.51 36.85 10.76
C ILE A 68 9.44 35.66 10.56
N THR A 69 10.66 35.72 11.09
CA THR A 69 11.64 34.65 10.93
C THR A 69 11.22 33.38 11.67
N VAL A 70 10.69 33.49 12.89
CA VAL A 70 10.16 32.35 13.65
C VAL A 70 8.96 31.73 12.95
N THR A 71 7.99 32.54 12.51
CA THR A 71 6.81 32.06 11.81
C THR A 71 7.18 31.41 10.45
N SER A 72 8.13 31.99 9.73
CA SER A 72 8.59 31.42 8.45
C SER A 72 9.24 30.06 8.65
N ARG A 73 10.08 29.92 9.67
CA ARG A 73 10.78 28.65 9.96
C ARG A 73 9.87 27.57 10.54
N SER A 74 8.88 27.96 11.36
CA SER A 74 8.00 27.00 12.03
C SER A 74 6.77 26.61 11.22
N THR A 75 6.34 27.41 10.23
CA THR A 75 5.08 27.16 9.51
C THR A 75 5.26 27.15 7.99
N THR A 76 5.91 28.15 7.43
CA THR A 76 5.96 28.32 5.97
C THR A 76 6.91 27.33 5.31
N ASN A 77 8.09 27.08 5.90
CA ASN A 77 9.07 26.17 5.34
C ASN A 77 8.59 24.70 5.33
N PRO A 78 8.05 24.12 6.42
CA PRO A 78 7.49 22.78 6.38
C PRO A 78 6.41 22.59 5.30
N ILE A 79 5.50 23.56 5.14
CA ILE A 79 4.47 23.51 4.11
C ILE A 79 5.08 23.50 2.70
N ARG A 80 6.12 24.28 2.46
CA ARG A 80 6.81 24.32 1.16
C ARG A 80 7.54 23.00 0.88
N GLU A 81 8.17 22.41 1.89
CA GLU A 81 8.86 21.11 1.77
C GLU A 81 7.86 20.01 1.47
N LEU A 82 6.74 19.91 2.21
CA LEU A 82 5.65 18.98 1.93
C LEU A 82 5.07 19.17 0.52
N SER A 83 4.85 20.42 0.11
CA SER A 83 4.34 20.72 -1.24
C SER A 83 5.33 20.36 -2.35
N ARG A 84 6.65 20.46 -2.10
CA ARG A 84 7.68 20.01 -3.04
C ARG A 84 7.72 18.49 -3.10
N ALA A 85 7.75 17.81 -1.94
CA ALA A 85 7.72 16.38 -1.84
C ALA A 85 6.48 15.77 -2.53
N ALA A 86 5.30 16.37 -2.32
CA ALA A 86 4.08 15.96 -2.99
C ALA A 86 4.16 16.08 -4.52
N ARG A 87 4.82 17.11 -5.05
CA ARG A 87 5.04 17.24 -6.49
C ARG A 87 6.01 16.22 -7.05
N GLU A 88 7.04 15.86 -6.29
CA GLU A 88 7.97 14.80 -6.67
C GLU A 88 7.26 13.44 -6.72
N ILE A 89 6.41 13.14 -5.73
CA ILE A 89 5.57 11.95 -5.72
C ILE A 89 4.62 11.92 -6.92
N ALA A 90 3.96 13.04 -7.22
CA ALA A 90 3.09 13.16 -8.40
C ALA A 90 3.85 12.98 -9.73
N GLY A 91 5.16 13.25 -9.75
CA GLY A 91 6.06 12.97 -10.86
C GLY A 91 6.59 11.54 -10.90
N GLY A 92 6.17 10.65 -9.99
CA GLY A 92 6.59 9.24 -9.93
C GLY A 92 7.85 8.97 -9.12
N ASN A 93 8.40 9.96 -8.42
CA ASN A 93 9.49 9.76 -7.48
C ASN A 93 8.95 9.47 -6.08
N TYR A 94 8.91 8.20 -5.69
CA TYR A 94 8.42 7.76 -4.38
C TYR A 94 9.54 7.63 -3.33
N ASP A 95 10.82 7.89 -3.68
CA ASP A 95 11.96 7.85 -2.76
C ASP A 95 12.16 9.17 -2.00
N VAL A 96 11.07 9.91 -1.78
CA VAL A 96 11.09 11.18 -1.09
C VAL A 96 10.65 10.99 0.35
N THR A 97 11.45 11.51 1.28
CA THR A 97 11.09 11.58 2.70
C THR A 97 11.15 13.02 3.19
N VAL A 98 10.23 13.41 4.04
CA VAL A 98 10.23 14.72 4.69
C VAL A 98 10.83 14.57 6.09
N PRO A 99 11.80 15.42 6.49
CA PRO A 99 12.40 15.33 7.81
C PRO A 99 11.37 15.62 8.90
N GLU A 100 11.27 14.71 9.86
CA GLU A 100 10.41 14.88 11.03
C GLU A 100 11.03 15.92 11.98
N ARG A 101 10.24 16.94 12.33
CA ARG A 101 10.67 18.05 13.18
C ARG A 101 9.78 18.13 14.41
N ASP A 102 10.33 17.87 15.57
CA ASP A 102 9.63 17.93 16.87
C ASP A 102 9.23 19.35 17.33
N ARG A 103 9.20 20.33 16.43
CA ARG A 103 9.00 21.74 16.83
C ARG A 103 7.56 22.15 17.07
N VAL A 104 6.62 21.50 16.40
CA VAL A 104 5.18 21.76 16.52
C VAL A 104 4.47 20.43 16.31
N GLU A 105 3.74 19.96 17.30
CA GLU A 105 3.14 18.62 17.35
C GLU A 105 2.28 18.33 16.12
N GLU A 106 1.46 19.30 15.67
CA GLU A 106 0.57 19.14 14.52
C GLU A 106 1.33 19.00 13.18
N PHE A 107 2.50 19.62 13.05
CA PHE A 107 3.34 19.46 11.87
C PHE A 107 4.12 18.15 11.90
N GLY A 108 4.59 17.73 13.07
CA GLY A 108 5.25 16.44 13.25
C GLY A 108 4.31 15.27 12.89
N GLU A 109 3.04 15.35 13.29
CA GLU A 109 2.03 14.38 12.91
C GLU A 109 1.79 14.37 11.38
N LEU A 110 1.68 15.54 10.75
CA LEU A 110 1.52 15.67 9.31
C LEU A 110 2.74 15.11 8.54
N GLU A 111 3.96 15.40 9.01
CA GLU A 111 5.20 14.87 8.41
C GLU A 111 5.26 13.34 8.52
N ARG A 112 4.90 12.76 9.68
CA ARG A 112 4.82 11.29 9.88
C ARG A 112 3.78 10.66 8.96
N ASN A 113 2.57 11.19 8.92
CA ASN A 113 1.50 10.67 8.07
C ASN A 113 1.86 10.77 6.59
N PHE A 114 2.54 11.84 6.17
CA PHE A 114 3.06 11.98 4.82
C PHE A 114 4.11 10.93 4.49
N ASN A 115 5.07 10.70 5.40
CA ASN A 115 6.11 9.69 5.22
C ASN A 115 5.53 8.26 5.18
N LEU A 116 4.53 7.94 6.02
CA LEU A 116 3.80 6.67 5.96
C LEU A 116 3.11 6.48 4.61
N MET A 117 2.38 7.49 4.15
CA MET A 117 1.74 7.45 2.82
C MET A 117 2.77 7.25 1.70
N THR A 118 3.91 7.93 1.77
CA THR A 118 4.97 7.79 0.76
C THR A 118 5.59 6.40 0.79
N ALA A 119 5.80 5.84 1.97
CA ALA A 119 6.31 4.46 2.13
C ALA A 119 5.33 3.44 1.53
N GLU A 120 4.03 3.62 1.74
CA GLU A 120 2.99 2.78 1.14
C GLU A 120 2.94 2.90 -0.39
N LEU A 121 3.00 4.13 -0.92
CA LEU A 121 3.04 4.35 -2.37
C LEU A 121 4.29 3.72 -3.01
N ARG A 122 5.46 3.84 -2.36
CA ARG A 122 6.70 3.22 -2.81
C ARG A 122 6.60 1.70 -2.81
N SER A 123 6.05 1.11 -1.75
CA SER A 123 5.82 -0.34 -1.64
C SER A 123 4.90 -0.83 -2.75
N ASN A 124 3.79 -0.14 -2.99
CA ASN A 124 2.85 -0.49 -4.04
C ASN A 124 3.47 -0.39 -5.44
N GLU A 125 4.27 0.64 -5.71
CA GLU A 125 4.96 0.78 -7.00
C GLU A 125 6.03 -0.29 -7.21
N TYR A 126 6.75 -0.66 -6.15
CA TYR A 126 7.71 -1.76 -6.19
C TYR A 126 7.01 -3.08 -6.52
N LEU A 127 5.93 -3.41 -5.79
CA LEU A 127 5.13 -4.61 -6.03
C LEU A 127 4.56 -4.64 -7.45
N ARG A 128 4.10 -3.49 -7.98
CA ARG A 128 3.60 -3.38 -9.35
C ARG A 128 4.70 -3.63 -10.39
N LYS A 129 5.91 -3.10 -10.19
CA LYS A 129 7.03 -3.34 -11.10
C LYS A 129 7.47 -4.78 -11.08
N ASP A 130 7.57 -5.36 -9.90
CA ASP A 130 7.92 -6.77 -9.71
C ASP A 130 6.86 -7.69 -10.34
N PHE A 131 5.58 -7.38 -10.15
CA PHE A 131 4.47 -8.06 -10.82
C PHE A 131 4.62 -8.04 -12.34
N ILE A 132 4.80 -6.86 -12.97
CA ILE A 132 4.96 -6.75 -14.44
C ILE A 132 6.18 -7.54 -14.93
N SER A 133 7.30 -7.48 -14.22
CA SER A 133 8.51 -8.22 -14.55
C SER A 133 8.26 -9.72 -14.49
N SER A 134 7.66 -10.19 -13.41
CA SER A 134 7.34 -11.62 -13.19
C SER A 134 6.34 -12.15 -14.22
N VAL A 135 5.29 -11.38 -14.50
CA VAL A 135 4.32 -11.68 -15.58
C VAL A 135 5.04 -11.85 -16.92
N SER A 136 5.89 -10.89 -17.27
CA SER A 136 6.64 -10.94 -18.55
C SER A 136 7.52 -12.18 -18.64
N HIS A 137 8.17 -12.57 -17.57
CA HIS A 137 8.98 -13.78 -17.49
C HIS A 137 8.13 -15.05 -17.61
N GLN A 138 7.02 -15.12 -16.87
CA GLN A 138 6.15 -16.29 -16.87
C GLN A 138 5.39 -16.49 -18.19
N LEU A 139 5.15 -15.42 -18.96
CA LEU A 139 4.57 -15.50 -20.31
C LEU A 139 5.62 -15.86 -21.36
N LYS A 140 6.85 -15.36 -21.24
CA LYS A 140 7.91 -15.58 -22.23
C LYS A 140 8.29 -17.05 -22.37
N THR A 141 8.35 -17.78 -21.27
CA THR A 141 8.72 -19.21 -21.27
C THR A 141 7.77 -20.07 -22.09
N PRO A 142 6.45 -20.10 -21.80
CA PRO A 142 5.50 -20.90 -22.58
C PRO A 142 5.43 -20.45 -24.04
N LEU A 143 5.47 -19.15 -24.33
CA LEU A 143 5.50 -18.65 -25.70
C LEU A 143 6.74 -19.12 -26.46
N SER A 144 7.91 -19.21 -25.82
CA SER A 144 9.12 -19.72 -26.44
C SER A 144 9.02 -21.22 -26.75
N ILE A 145 8.41 -21.99 -25.85
CA ILE A 145 8.17 -23.44 -26.04
C ILE A 145 7.19 -23.66 -27.19
N LEU A 146 6.07 -22.95 -27.19
CA LEU A 146 5.06 -23.00 -28.28
C LEU A 146 5.69 -22.69 -29.64
N ASN A 147 6.49 -21.61 -29.70
CA ASN A 147 7.16 -21.22 -30.94
C ASN A 147 8.16 -22.26 -31.39
N GLY A 148 8.93 -22.85 -30.47
CA GLY A 148 9.90 -23.90 -30.77
C GLY A 148 9.24 -25.14 -31.39
N TYR A 149 8.20 -25.69 -30.76
CA TYR A 149 7.49 -26.85 -31.30
C TYR A 149 6.75 -26.54 -32.63
N ALA A 150 6.17 -25.33 -32.73
CA ALA A 150 5.53 -24.92 -33.98
C ALA A 150 6.53 -24.80 -35.15
N GLN A 151 7.76 -24.33 -34.90
CA GLN A 151 8.84 -24.29 -35.87
C GLN A 151 9.25 -25.70 -36.32
N LEU A 152 9.47 -26.63 -35.36
CA LEU A 152 9.81 -28.01 -35.67
C LEU A 152 8.73 -28.69 -36.54
N LEU A 153 7.45 -28.46 -36.24
CA LEU A 153 6.34 -28.94 -37.04
C LEU A 153 6.34 -28.31 -38.46
N ALA A 154 6.69 -27.03 -38.59
CA ALA A 154 6.72 -26.31 -39.88
C ALA A 154 7.91 -26.71 -40.75
N GLU A 155 9.07 -27.09 -40.16
CA GLU A 155 10.24 -27.56 -40.89
C GLU A 155 10.00 -28.94 -41.55
N GLY A 156 9.08 -29.73 -40.98
CA GLY A 156 8.72 -31.06 -41.52
C GLY A 156 9.83 -32.11 -41.31
N GLY A 157 9.60 -33.29 -41.87
CA GLY A 157 10.58 -34.39 -41.72
C GLY A 157 10.45 -35.20 -40.44
N LEU A 158 9.43 -34.92 -39.64
CA LEU A 158 9.09 -35.62 -38.40
C LEU A 158 8.36 -36.92 -38.67
N SER A 159 8.44 -37.87 -37.78
CA SER A 159 7.58 -39.05 -37.78
C SER A 159 6.16 -38.67 -37.29
N GLU A 160 5.16 -39.44 -37.68
CA GLU A 160 3.80 -39.26 -37.25
C GLU A 160 3.65 -39.23 -35.73
N THR A 161 4.49 -39.94 -35.00
CA THR A 161 4.55 -39.99 -33.55
C THR A 161 5.05 -38.65 -32.99
N GLU A 162 6.13 -38.10 -33.52
CA GLU A 162 6.72 -36.82 -33.13
C GLU A 162 5.75 -35.65 -33.44
N GLU A 163 5.11 -35.66 -34.61
CA GLU A 163 4.10 -34.63 -34.94
C GLU A 163 2.95 -34.61 -33.94
N ARG A 164 2.49 -35.79 -33.52
CA ARG A 164 1.42 -35.93 -32.54
C ARG A 164 1.88 -35.47 -31.17
N GLU A 165 3.08 -35.83 -30.76
CA GLU A 165 3.68 -35.43 -29.46
C GLU A 165 3.88 -33.92 -29.39
N TYR A 166 4.44 -33.28 -30.42
CA TYR A 166 4.66 -31.83 -30.44
C TYR A 166 3.33 -31.06 -30.48
N SER A 167 2.33 -31.58 -31.21
CA SER A 167 1.00 -31.00 -31.19
C SER A 167 0.34 -31.08 -29.79
N GLN A 168 0.58 -32.16 -29.06
CA GLN A 168 0.10 -32.31 -27.68
C GLN A 168 0.80 -31.31 -26.73
N TYR A 169 2.13 -31.13 -26.86
CA TYR A 169 2.86 -30.13 -26.07
C TYR A 169 2.37 -28.71 -26.36
N ILE A 170 2.09 -28.38 -27.62
CA ILE A 170 1.52 -27.08 -27.97
C ILE A 170 0.14 -26.90 -27.31
N ALA A 171 -0.72 -27.90 -27.34
CA ALA A 171 -2.04 -27.84 -26.72
C ALA A 171 -1.93 -27.65 -25.19
N GLN A 172 -1.11 -28.44 -24.51
CA GLN A 172 -0.89 -28.37 -23.08
C GLN A 172 -0.33 -27.02 -22.63
N GLU A 173 0.66 -26.48 -23.35
CA GLU A 173 1.26 -25.19 -23.01
C GLU A 173 0.33 -24.01 -23.32
N SER A 174 -0.56 -24.16 -24.33
CA SER A 174 -1.62 -23.18 -24.58
C SER A 174 -2.64 -23.15 -23.46
N ASP A 175 -3.11 -24.30 -22.97
CA ASP A 175 -4.04 -24.40 -21.84
C ASP A 175 -3.41 -23.81 -20.57
N ARG A 176 -2.12 -24.07 -20.32
CA ARG A 176 -1.38 -23.47 -19.22
C ARG A 176 -1.30 -21.95 -19.30
N LEU A 177 -1.09 -21.40 -20.49
CA LEU A 177 -1.02 -19.97 -20.73
C LEU A 177 -2.39 -19.30 -20.49
N VAL A 178 -3.49 -19.93 -20.92
CA VAL A 178 -4.86 -19.47 -20.64
C VAL A 178 -5.09 -19.42 -19.13
N GLY A 179 -4.76 -20.48 -18.39
CA GLY A 179 -4.89 -20.52 -16.94
C GLY A 179 -4.10 -19.40 -16.25
N LEU A 180 -2.87 -19.12 -16.68
CA LEU A 180 -2.05 -18.03 -16.18
C LEU A 180 -2.71 -16.66 -16.38
N ILE A 181 -3.25 -16.42 -17.57
CA ILE A 181 -3.96 -15.16 -17.89
C ILE A 181 -5.22 -15.02 -17.02
N ASP A 182 -5.98 -16.07 -16.83
CA ASP A 182 -7.17 -16.05 -16.01
C ASP A 182 -6.85 -15.75 -14.55
N ASP A 183 -5.80 -16.35 -14.00
CA ASP A 183 -5.35 -16.07 -12.64
C ASP A 183 -4.91 -14.61 -12.46
N MET A 184 -4.20 -14.04 -13.44
CA MET A 184 -3.81 -12.63 -13.45
C MET A 184 -5.01 -11.69 -13.51
N LEU A 185 -5.99 -11.98 -14.35
CA LEU A 185 -7.22 -11.18 -14.46
C LEU A 185 -8.02 -11.22 -13.15
N ARG A 186 -8.10 -12.40 -12.51
CA ARG A 186 -8.76 -12.55 -11.21
C ARG A 186 -8.07 -11.74 -10.12
N LEU A 187 -6.73 -11.84 -10.03
CA LEU A 187 -5.95 -11.07 -9.06
C LEU A 187 -6.15 -9.55 -9.27
N SER A 188 -6.09 -9.09 -10.51
CA SER A 188 -6.34 -7.68 -10.86
C SER A 188 -7.72 -7.19 -10.42
N ARG A 189 -8.78 -7.99 -10.61
CA ARG A 189 -10.15 -7.63 -10.20
C ARG A 189 -10.27 -7.51 -8.67
N ILE A 190 -9.63 -8.41 -7.93
CA ILE A 190 -9.64 -8.41 -6.47
C ILE A 190 -8.92 -7.17 -5.93
N ASP A 191 -7.75 -6.82 -6.46
CA ASP A 191 -6.96 -5.66 -6.02
C ASP A 191 -7.67 -4.31 -6.28
N HIS A 192 -8.48 -4.21 -7.34
CA HIS A 192 -9.21 -2.98 -7.68
C HIS A 192 -10.54 -2.80 -6.93
N ARG A 193 -10.87 -3.68 -5.99
CA ARG A 193 -12.18 -3.67 -5.28
C ARG A 193 -13.39 -3.59 -6.24
N GLU A 194 -13.23 -3.95 -7.50
CA GLU A 194 -14.30 -3.93 -8.50
C GLU A 194 -15.31 -5.07 -8.28
N ILE A 195 -14.93 -6.06 -7.48
CA ILE A 195 -15.85 -7.13 -7.09
C ILE A 195 -16.78 -6.57 -6.01
N GLN A 196 -17.98 -6.19 -6.40
CA GLN A 196 -19.08 -6.03 -5.44
C GLN A 196 -19.25 -7.37 -4.74
N ARG A 197 -18.93 -7.42 -3.44
CA ARG A 197 -19.12 -8.63 -2.61
C ARG A 197 -20.55 -9.09 -2.78
N LYS A 198 -20.75 -10.21 -3.41
CA LYS A 198 -22.02 -10.90 -3.45
C LYS A 198 -22.12 -11.77 -2.19
N ALA A 199 -22.33 -11.13 -1.04
CA ALA A 199 -22.60 -11.89 0.17
C ALA A 199 -23.97 -12.57 0.04
N GLU A 200 -23.97 -13.87 -0.20
CA GLU A 200 -25.15 -14.71 -0.28
C GLU A 200 -25.05 -15.87 0.70
N ILE A 201 -26.20 -16.39 1.11
CA ILE A 201 -26.23 -17.63 1.89
C ILE A 201 -26.08 -18.79 0.94
N PHE A 202 -25.09 -19.63 1.13
CA PHE A 202 -24.86 -20.81 0.31
C PHE A 202 -24.44 -22.04 1.15
N PRO A 203 -24.70 -23.27 0.69
CA PRO A 203 -24.33 -24.49 1.36
C PRO A 203 -22.83 -24.77 1.21
N LEU A 204 -22.01 -24.30 2.17
CA LEU A 204 -20.56 -24.45 2.16
C LEU A 204 -20.11 -25.91 2.14
N GLY A 205 -20.79 -26.79 2.91
CA GLY A 205 -20.48 -28.20 2.91
C GLY A 205 -20.63 -28.85 1.53
N GLU A 206 -21.72 -28.52 0.81
CA GLU A 206 -21.92 -29.01 -0.54
C GLU A 206 -20.89 -28.43 -1.54
N GLN A 207 -20.53 -27.17 -1.36
CA GLN A 207 -19.50 -26.53 -2.18
C GLN A 207 -18.14 -27.22 -2.04
N LEU A 208 -17.72 -27.56 -0.80
CA LEU A 208 -16.49 -28.29 -0.53
C LEU A 208 -16.52 -29.69 -1.16
N ARG A 209 -17.64 -30.44 -1.00
CA ARG A 209 -17.80 -31.75 -1.65
C ARG A 209 -17.67 -31.67 -3.16
N ARG A 210 -18.24 -30.63 -3.79
CA ARG A 210 -18.10 -30.40 -5.23
C ARG A 210 -16.65 -30.14 -5.64
N ALA A 211 -15.89 -29.33 -4.87
CA ALA A 211 -14.48 -29.07 -5.12
C ALA A 211 -13.64 -30.35 -5.05
N VAL A 212 -13.89 -31.21 -4.07
CA VAL A 212 -13.23 -32.53 -3.95
C VAL A 212 -13.57 -33.40 -5.17
N LEU A 213 -14.83 -33.51 -5.55
CA LEU A 213 -15.27 -34.34 -6.68
C LEU A 213 -14.74 -33.86 -8.02
N GLN A 214 -14.61 -32.55 -8.19
CA GLN A 214 -14.03 -31.96 -9.43
C GLN A 214 -12.59 -32.45 -9.66
N LEU A 215 -11.83 -32.65 -8.61
CA LEU A 215 -10.44 -33.11 -8.70
C LEU A 215 -10.29 -34.63 -8.64
N ALA A 216 -11.40 -35.40 -8.58
CA ALA A 216 -11.39 -36.85 -8.47
C ALA A 216 -10.54 -37.53 -9.57
N PRO A 217 -10.59 -37.15 -10.84
CA PRO A 217 -9.73 -37.74 -11.86
C PRO A 217 -8.25 -37.58 -11.54
N ARG A 218 -7.82 -36.37 -11.13
CA ARG A 218 -6.40 -36.04 -10.87
C ARG A 218 -5.82 -36.81 -9.68
N TRP A 219 -6.52 -36.82 -8.52
CA TRP A 219 -6.01 -37.53 -7.36
C TRP A 219 -6.13 -39.05 -7.53
N THR A 220 -7.06 -39.56 -8.35
CA THR A 220 -7.17 -40.99 -8.69
C THR A 220 -6.02 -41.42 -9.58
N GLU A 221 -5.69 -40.65 -10.62
CA GLU A 221 -4.55 -40.87 -11.50
C GLU A 221 -3.22 -40.85 -10.75
N ALA A 222 -3.09 -39.92 -9.80
CA ALA A 222 -1.93 -39.81 -8.92
C ALA A 222 -1.90 -40.92 -7.84
N GLY A 223 -2.88 -41.78 -7.73
CA GLY A 223 -2.95 -42.87 -6.73
C GLY A 223 -3.05 -42.38 -5.27
N LEU A 224 -3.70 -41.24 -5.06
CA LEU A 224 -3.87 -40.63 -3.74
C LEU A 224 -5.15 -41.08 -3.05
N SER A 225 -5.10 -41.13 -1.74
CA SER A 225 -6.29 -41.42 -0.89
C SER A 225 -6.83 -40.09 -0.35
N VAL A 226 -8.12 -39.82 -0.53
CA VAL A 226 -8.78 -38.62 -0.05
C VAL A 226 -9.71 -38.94 1.12
N SER A 227 -9.59 -38.17 2.20
CA SER A 227 -10.48 -38.18 3.36
C SER A 227 -11.23 -36.87 3.44
N ALA A 228 -12.57 -36.94 3.55
CA ALA A 228 -13.39 -35.73 3.63
C ALA A 228 -14.35 -35.87 4.85
N ASP A 229 -14.21 -34.95 5.79
CA ASP A 229 -15.12 -34.75 6.92
C ASP A 229 -15.82 -33.41 6.77
N ILE A 230 -16.95 -33.40 6.06
CA ILE A 230 -17.63 -32.20 5.60
C ILE A 230 -19.11 -32.27 6.01
N PRO A 231 -19.47 -31.76 7.19
CA PRO A 231 -20.86 -31.64 7.61
C PRO A 231 -21.63 -30.63 6.74
N ASP A 232 -22.95 -30.74 6.76
CA ASP A 232 -23.80 -29.73 6.13
C ASP A 232 -23.77 -28.44 6.95
N LEU A 233 -23.40 -27.32 6.27
CA LEU A 233 -23.26 -26.01 6.87
C LEU A 233 -23.56 -24.97 5.81
N ASP A 234 -24.42 -24.00 6.14
CA ASP A 234 -24.64 -22.80 5.37
C ASP A 234 -23.69 -21.69 5.83
N TYR A 235 -23.17 -20.92 4.88
CA TYR A 235 -22.26 -19.83 5.13
C TYR A 235 -22.69 -18.56 4.37
N VAL A 236 -22.38 -17.38 4.91
CA VAL A 236 -22.64 -16.10 4.27
C VAL A 236 -21.33 -15.56 3.70
N GLY A 237 -21.26 -15.44 2.39
CA GLY A 237 -20.04 -14.96 1.74
C GLY A 237 -20.18 -14.98 0.22
N ASP A 238 -19.08 -14.74 -0.48
CA ASP A 238 -19.03 -14.87 -1.94
C ASP A 238 -18.73 -16.32 -2.31
N SER A 239 -19.75 -17.03 -2.81
CA SER A 239 -19.65 -18.44 -3.12
C SER A 239 -18.67 -18.75 -4.24
N GLU A 240 -18.55 -17.86 -5.24
CA GLU A 240 -17.64 -18.05 -6.38
C GLU A 240 -16.18 -17.87 -5.96
N LEU A 241 -15.89 -16.85 -5.18
CA LEU A 241 -14.52 -16.58 -4.68
C LEU A 241 -14.06 -17.68 -3.72
N LEU A 242 -14.91 -18.09 -2.77
CA LEU A 242 -14.57 -19.16 -1.84
C LEU A 242 -14.40 -20.51 -2.54
N TYR A 243 -15.21 -20.82 -3.55
CA TYR A 243 -15.01 -22.03 -4.34
C TYR A 243 -13.60 -22.11 -4.95
N GLN A 244 -13.10 -20.98 -5.44
CA GLN A 244 -11.75 -20.90 -5.97
C GLN A 244 -10.67 -21.16 -4.93
N VAL A 245 -10.88 -20.69 -3.69
CA VAL A 245 -9.95 -20.98 -2.59
C VAL A 245 -9.83 -22.50 -2.39
N TRP A 246 -10.98 -23.20 -2.35
CA TRP A 246 -10.99 -24.65 -2.14
C TRP A 246 -10.30 -25.39 -3.28
N VAL A 247 -10.60 -25.03 -4.52
CA VAL A 247 -9.96 -25.65 -5.68
C VAL A 247 -8.45 -25.44 -5.66
N ASN A 248 -7.98 -24.20 -5.42
CA ASN A 248 -6.54 -23.90 -5.36
C ASN A 248 -5.82 -24.68 -4.25
N LEU A 249 -6.41 -24.77 -3.05
CA LEU A 249 -5.79 -25.50 -1.94
C LEU A 249 -5.73 -27.00 -2.24
N LEU A 250 -6.81 -27.58 -2.77
CA LEU A 250 -6.87 -28.99 -3.12
C LEU A 250 -5.95 -29.33 -4.30
N GLU A 251 -5.85 -28.48 -5.32
CA GLU A 251 -4.90 -28.65 -6.42
C GLU A 251 -3.44 -28.66 -5.92
N ASN A 252 -3.10 -27.77 -5.01
CA ASN A 252 -1.79 -27.78 -4.37
C ASN A 252 -1.56 -29.08 -3.59
N ALA A 253 -2.54 -29.54 -2.80
CA ALA A 253 -2.42 -30.79 -2.08
C ALA A 253 -2.20 -31.99 -3.04
N VAL A 254 -2.94 -32.07 -4.16
CA VAL A 254 -2.73 -33.14 -5.18
C VAL A 254 -1.33 -33.04 -5.80
N LYS A 255 -0.90 -31.84 -6.14
CA LYS A 255 0.37 -31.60 -6.81
C LYS A 255 1.60 -31.96 -5.98
N PHE A 256 1.58 -31.67 -4.68
CA PHE A 256 2.73 -31.83 -3.80
C PHE A 256 2.74 -33.13 -3.01
N THR A 257 1.68 -33.96 -3.12
CA THR A 257 1.60 -35.25 -2.48
C THR A 257 2.12 -36.34 -3.43
N PRO A 258 3.11 -37.14 -3.00
CA PRO A 258 3.63 -38.25 -3.83
C PRO A 258 2.58 -39.38 -3.97
N PRO A 259 2.70 -40.21 -5.00
CA PRO A 259 1.83 -41.37 -5.21
C PRO A 259 1.74 -42.25 -3.95
N GLY A 260 0.53 -42.67 -3.62
CA GLY A 260 0.22 -43.43 -2.39
C GLY A 260 0.03 -42.56 -1.15
N GLY A 261 0.20 -41.25 -1.24
CA GLY A 261 -0.04 -40.32 -0.17
C GLY A 261 -1.51 -40.05 0.12
N ARG A 262 -1.78 -39.19 1.10
CA ARG A 262 -3.13 -38.87 1.59
C ARG A 262 -3.38 -37.40 1.60
N ILE A 263 -4.61 -37.01 1.25
CA ILE A 263 -5.11 -35.63 1.32
C ILE A 263 -6.35 -35.66 2.21
N GLY A 264 -6.54 -34.65 3.03
CA GLY A 264 -7.75 -34.51 3.83
C GLY A 264 -8.34 -33.11 3.76
N ILE A 265 -9.67 -33.06 3.86
CA ILE A 265 -10.42 -31.82 4.02
C ILE A 265 -11.40 -31.98 5.18
N CYS A 266 -11.43 -31.01 6.07
CA CYS A 266 -12.30 -30.99 7.23
C CYS A 266 -12.99 -29.65 7.35
N LEU A 267 -14.30 -29.64 7.60
CA LEU A 267 -15.10 -28.47 7.90
C LEU A 267 -15.56 -28.53 9.36
N ALA A 268 -15.20 -27.53 10.14
CA ALA A 268 -15.63 -27.40 11.53
C ALA A 268 -16.26 -26.02 11.78
N ALA A 269 -17.36 -26.03 12.53
CA ALA A 269 -18.01 -24.81 12.99
C ALA A 269 -17.95 -24.73 14.52
N ALA A 270 -17.52 -23.57 15.05
CA ALA A 270 -17.48 -23.30 16.48
C ALA A 270 -18.02 -21.89 16.73
N ALA A 271 -19.11 -21.79 17.49
CA ALA A 271 -19.76 -20.52 17.87
C ALA A 271 -19.83 -19.48 16.74
N ASP A 272 -18.82 -18.66 16.61
CA ASP A 272 -18.76 -17.54 15.64
C ASP A 272 -17.71 -17.77 14.53
N THR A 273 -17.11 -18.96 14.43
CA THR A 273 -16.01 -19.21 13.49
C THR A 273 -16.25 -20.50 12.72
N VAL A 274 -16.05 -20.41 11.41
CA VAL A 274 -16.04 -21.58 10.50
C VAL A 274 -14.60 -21.80 10.06
N THR A 275 -14.12 -23.03 10.25
CA THR A 275 -12.75 -23.43 9.89
C THR A 275 -12.79 -24.52 8.83
N VAL A 276 -12.14 -24.26 7.69
CA VAL A 276 -11.87 -25.28 6.68
C VAL A 276 -10.39 -25.62 6.74
N THR A 277 -10.08 -26.88 6.97
CA THR A 277 -8.72 -27.39 7.02
C THR A 277 -8.47 -28.31 5.84
N VAL A 278 -7.48 -27.99 5.03
CA VAL A 278 -6.94 -28.85 3.97
C VAL A 278 -5.55 -29.29 4.41
N TRP A 279 -5.29 -30.58 4.41
CA TRP A 279 -3.99 -31.13 4.77
C TRP A 279 -3.56 -32.22 3.78
N ASP A 280 -2.26 -32.43 3.66
CA ASP A 280 -1.64 -33.44 2.80
C ASP A 280 -0.46 -34.12 3.51
N THR A 281 0.01 -35.24 2.94
CA THR A 281 1.18 -35.97 3.39
C THR A 281 2.34 -35.78 2.40
N GLY A 282 2.41 -34.61 1.79
CA GLY A 282 3.41 -34.25 0.78
C GLY A 282 4.79 -33.95 1.36
N CYS A 283 5.59 -33.29 0.55
CA CYS A 283 6.98 -32.96 0.92
C CYS A 283 7.12 -31.92 2.02
N GLY A 284 6.03 -31.23 2.38
CA GLY A 284 6.07 -30.12 3.32
C GLY A 284 6.81 -28.89 2.79
N MET A 285 6.99 -27.93 3.68
CA MET A 285 7.66 -26.65 3.38
C MET A 285 8.69 -26.35 4.48
N ASP A 286 9.86 -25.88 4.12
CA ASP A 286 10.82 -25.34 5.08
C ASP A 286 10.39 -23.96 5.59
N ALA A 287 11.08 -23.43 6.59
CA ALA A 287 10.73 -22.16 7.22
C ALA A 287 10.86 -20.96 6.26
N GLU A 288 11.80 -21.01 5.33
CA GLU A 288 11.99 -19.96 4.33
C GLU A 288 10.82 -19.95 3.34
N THR A 289 10.52 -21.08 2.75
CA THR A 289 9.37 -21.29 1.85
C THR A 289 8.08 -20.86 2.53
N LEU A 290 7.83 -21.34 3.77
CA LEU A 290 6.61 -21.03 4.51
C LEU A 290 6.41 -19.51 4.72
N SER A 291 7.47 -18.75 4.91
CA SER A 291 7.39 -17.29 5.07
C SER A 291 6.98 -16.57 3.79
N ARG A 292 7.19 -17.20 2.62
CA ARG A 292 7.05 -16.59 1.30
C ARG A 292 5.93 -17.16 0.42
N ILE A 293 5.26 -18.24 0.85
CA ILE A 293 4.24 -18.94 0.04
C ILE A 293 3.09 -18.05 -0.46
N PHE A 294 2.86 -16.91 0.19
CA PHE A 294 1.83 -15.94 -0.21
C PHE A 294 2.37 -14.79 -1.07
N GLU A 295 3.69 -14.76 -1.35
CA GLU A 295 4.26 -13.81 -2.30
C GLU A 295 3.84 -14.18 -3.73
N GLN A 296 3.58 -13.17 -4.55
CA GLN A 296 3.18 -13.38 -5.95
C GLN A 296 4.32 -14.04 -6.75
N PHE A 297 3.99 -15.06 -7.55
CA PHE A 297 4.93 -15.81 -8.38
C PHE A 297 6.02 -16.57 -7.63
N TYR A 298 5.94 -16.65 -6.31
CA TYR A 298 6.88 -17.44 -5.53
C TYR A 298 6.66 -18.94 -5.74
N GLN A 299 7.74 -19.66 -6.01
CA GLN A 299 7.80 -21.12 -6.17
C GLN A 299 8.99 -21.62 -5.34
N GLY A 300 8.73 -22.47 -4.36
CA GLY A 300 9.74 -22.89 -3.38
C GLY A 300 10.90 -23.69 -3.95
N ASP A 301 10.65 -24.53 -4.95
CA ASP A 301 11.68 -25.42 -5.53
C ASP A 301 11.83 -25.18 -7.04
N PRO A 302 13.00 -24.71 -7.49
CA PRO A 302 13.29 -24.49 -8.90
C PRO A 302 13.21 -25.75 -9.77
N ASP A 303 13.51 -26.91 -9.21
CA ASP A 303 13.53 -28.19 -9.94
C ASP A 303 12.13 -28.81 -10.11
N ARG A 304 11.15 -28.33 -9.32
CA ARG A 304 9.75 -28.76 -9.39
C ARG A 304 8.81 -27.77 -10.09
N ARG A 305 9.37 -26.94 -10.98
CA ARG A 305 8.67 -25.85 -11.71
C ARG A 305 7.56 -26.29 -12.67
N ALA A 306 7.31 -27.60 -12.79
CA ALA A 306 6.50 -28.11 -13.90
C ALA A 306 5.05 -27.62 -13.94
N ASP A 307 4.39 -27.30 -12.80
CA ASP A 307 2.96 -26.98 -12.80
C ASP A 307 2.57 -25.86 -11.84
N GLY A 308 2.35 -24.66 -12.35
CA GLY A 308 1.70 -23.56 -11.61
C GLY A 308 2.47 -22.25 -11.70
N CYS A 309 1.76 -21.14 -11.50
CA CYS A 309 2.29 -19.79 -11.69
C CYS A 309 2.73 -19.11 -10.40
N GLY A 310 2.56 -19.76 -9.22
CA GLY A 310 2.81 -19.13 -7.92
C GLY A 310 1.79 -18.03 -7.56
N LEU A 311 0.61 -18.04 -8.16
CA LEU A 311 -0.47 -17.08 -7.89
C LEU A 311 -1.59 -17.68 -7.03
N GLY A 312 -1.76 -18.99 -7.00
CA GLY A 312 -2.90 -19.64 -6.34
C GLY A 312 -3.00 -19.32 -4.86
N LEU A 313 -1.92 -19.45 -4.08
CA LEU A 313 -1.93 -19.16 -2.64
C LEU A 313 -2.05 -17.65 -2.34
N THR A 314 -1.46 -16.80 -3.18
CA THR A 314 -1.64 -15.35 -3.09
C THR A 314 -3.10 -14.97 -3.29
N LEU A 315 -3.75 -15.58 -4.28
CA LEU A 315 -5.18 -15.40 -4.56
C LEU A 315 -6.04 -15.87 -3.38
N CYS A 316 -5.75 -17.06 -2.82
CA CYS A 316 -6.44 -17.56 -1.62
C CYS A 316 -6.35 -16.57 -0.46
N LYS A 317 -5.14 -16.06 -0.16
CA LYS A 317 -4.94 -15.08 0.91
C LYS A 317 -5.75 -13.81 0.66
N ARG A 318 -5.71 -13.25 -0.55
CA ARG A 318 -6.46 -12.04 -0.91
C ARG A 318 -7.97 -12.21 -0.77
N ILE A 319 -8.51 -13.36 -1.17
CA ILE A 319 -9.94 -13.66 -1.05
C ILE A 319 -10.37 -13.79 0.43
N VAL A 320 -9.56 -14.44 1.24
CA VAL A 320 -9.89 -14.67 2.66
C VAL A 320 -9.73 -13.41 3.52
N GLU A 321 -8.79 -12.52 3.17
CA GLU A 321 -8.56 -11.24 3.87
C GLU A 321 -9.60 -10.15 3.51
N GLN A 322 -10.42 -10.36 2.49
CA GLN A 322 -11.53 -9.46 2.12
C GLN A 322 -12.78 -9.71 2.96
#